data_6dec3cff9c6eb1ae87bc594b32d33137
#
_entry.id   6dec3cff9c6eb1ae87bc594b32d33137
#
_cell.length_a   1.000
_cell.length_b   1.000
_cell.length_c   1.000
_cell.angle_alpha   90.00
_cell.angle_beta   90.00
_cell.angle_gamma   90.00
#
_symmetry.space_group_name_H-M   'P 1'
#
loop_
_entity.id
_entity.type
_entity.pdbx_description
1 polymer ?
#
loop_
_entity_poly.entity_id
_entity_poly.type
_entity_poly.pdbx_seq_one_letter_code
_entity_poly.pdbx_strand_id
1 'polypeptide(L)'
;MKVCQNVSSKYTRSKVRKALPAEFSYIIQELLHESSVEPNKHAYINVIISTIISTKRSDDFIIAMCNLIQRLTIDSLHIVGDIYDRGPGAHIIMDTLCDYHNFDIQWGNHDILWMGAASGNDACIANVIRMSMRYANLATLEDGYGINLLPLATFAMDTYA
;
A
#
# COMPACT_ATOMS: atom_id res chain seq x y z
N MET A 1 -18.42 3.65 11.44
CA MET A 1 -19.09 2.46 12.02
C MET A 1 -20.14 1.85 11.12
N LYS A 2 -21.23 2.52 10.73
CA LYS A 2 -22.31 1.91 9.89
C LYS A 2 -21.82 1.26 8.60
N VAL A 3 -20.90 1.88 7.86
CA VAL A 3 -20.29 1.30 6.65
C VAL A 3 -19.55 0.01 6.98
N CYS A 4 -18.73 0.03 8.02
CA CYS A 4 -17.97 -1.12 8.47
C CYS A 4 -18.87 -2.29 8.90
N GLN A 5 -19.95 -2.00 9.63
CA GLN A 5 -20.96 -3.01 9.99
C GLN A 5 -21.63 -3.61 8.76
N ASN A 6 -22.01 -2.78 7.79
CA ASN A 6 -22.65 -3.25 6.55
C ASN A 6 -21.71 -4.13 5.72
N VAL A 7 -20.45 -3.77 5.58
CA VAL A 7 -19.45 -4.57 4.86
C VAL A 7 -19.16 -5.87 5.62
N SER A 8 -18.94 -5.79 6.93
CA SER A 8 -18.64 -6.95 7.79
C SER A 8 -19.78 -7.97 7.84
N SER A 9 -21.04 -7.52 7.74
CA SER A 9 -22.21 -8.40 7.76
C SER A 9 -22.27 -9.40 6.60
N LYS A 10 -21.56 -9.10 5.51
CA LYS A 10 -21.46 -9.97 4.32
C LYS A 10 -20.50 -11.15 4.50
N TYR A 11 -19.71 -11.17 5.56
CA TYR A 11 -18.66 -12.15 5.80
C TYR A 11 -18.86 -12.93 7.08
N THR A 12 -18.22 -14.11 7.15
CA THR A 12 -18.20 -14.90 8.38
C THR A 12 -17.42 -14.17 9.48
N ARG A 13 -17.79 -14.39 10.74
CA ARG A 13 -17.08 -13.83 11.90
C ARG A 13 -15.59 -14.15 11.88
N SER A 14 -15.20 -15.33 11.41
CA SER A 14 -13.79 -15.73 11.28
C SER A 14 -13.03 -14.87 10.28
N LYS A 15 -13.62 -14.58 9.12
CA LYS A 15 -13.00 -13.71 8.08
C LYS A 15 -12.85 -12.29 8.59
N VAL A 16 -13.88 -11.73 9.21
CA VAL A 16 -13.84 -10.39 9.81
C VAL A 16 -12.75 -10.32 10.87
N ARG A 17 -12.69 -11.30 11.78
CA ARG A 17 -11.70 -11.33 12.87
C ARG A 17 -10.25 -11.36 12.35
N LYS A 18 -9.99 -12.10 11.27
CA LYS A 18 -8.65 -12.14 10.63
C LYS A 18 -8.28 -10.83 9.92
N ALA A 19 -9.26 -10.05 9.49
CA ALA A 19 -9.05 -8.77 8.84
C ALA A 19 -8.87 -7.61 9.82
N LEU A 20 -9.23 -7.80 11.11
CA LEU A 20 -9.14 -6.75 12.12
C LEU A 20 -7.69 -6.31 12.35
N PRO A 21 -7.42 -5.00 12.41
CA PRO A 21 -6.11 -4.47 12.77
C PRO A 21 -5.80 -4.87 14.22
N ALA A 22 -4.60 -5.43 14.47
CA ALA A 22 -4.24 -6.03 15.76
C ALA A 22 -4.43 -5.06 16.94
N GLU A 23 -4.07 -3.81 16.73
CA GLU A 23 -4.07 -2.78 17.77
C GLU A 23 -5.46 -2.39 18.27
N PHE A 24 -6.44 -2.35 17.36
CA PHE A 24 -7.83 -1.98 17.67
C PHE A 24 -8.81 -3.16 17.56
N SER A 25 -8.31 -4.39 17.44
CA SER A 25 -9.12 -5.55 17.11
C SER A 25 -10.28 -5.76 18.10
N TYR A 26 -10.00 -5.68 19.39
CA TYR A 26 -11.01 -5.82 20.43
C TYR A 26 -12.07 -4.72 20.37
N ILE A 27 -11.64 -3.46 20.30
CA ILE A 27 -12.53 -2.28 20.25
C ILE A 27 -13.43 -2.33 19.02
N ILE A 28 -12.85 -2.60 17.85
CA ILE A 28 -13.60 -2.67 16.59
C ILE A 28 -14.58 -3.86 16.64
N GLN A 29 -14.18 -4.99 17.16
CA GLN A 29 -15.04 -6.17 17.29
C GLN A 29 -16.25 -5.87 18.18
N GLU A 30 -16.06 -5.26 19.33
CA GLU A 30 -17.14 -4.82 20.21
C GLU A 30 -18.11 -3.87 19.48
N LEU A 31 -17.57 -2.83 18.83
CA LEU A 31 -18.36 -1.86 18.10
C LEU A 31 -19.09 -2.44 16.87
N LEU A 32 -18.58 -3.52 16.28
CA LEU A 32 -19.23 -4.20 15.15
C LEU A 32 -20.40 -5.08 15.56
N HIS A 33 -20.30 -5.74 16.72
CA HIS A 33 -21.28 -6.73 17.16
C HIS A 33 -22.38 -6.15 18.07
N GLU A 34 -22.21 -4.92 18.52
CA GLU A 34 -23.18 -4.25 19.36
C GLU A 34 -24.43 -3.83 18.55
N SER A 35 -25.57 -4.42 18.91
CA SER A 35 -26.87 -3.96 18.38
C SER A 35 -27.31 -2.73 19.14
N SER A 36 -27.68 -1.66 18.44
CA SER A 36 -28.06 -0.35 18.95
C SER A 36 -29.39 -0.28 19.72
N VAL A 37 -29.93 -1.41 20.17
CA VAL A 37 -31.30 -1.50 20.72
C VAL A 37 -31.39 -1.26 22.24
N GLU A 38 -30.26 -1.33 22.96
CA GLU A 38 -30.28 -1.17 24.42
C GLU A 38 -29.69 0.17 24.88
N PRO A 39 -30.39 0.95 25.78
CA PRO A 39 -29.94 2.28 26.23
C PRO A 39 -28.54 2.27 26.91
N ASN A 40 -28.22 1.24 27.66
CA ASN A 40 -26.91 1.12 28.35
C ASN A 40 -25.73 0.95 27.39
N LYS A 41 -25.96 0.47 26.17
CA LYS A 41 -24.92 0.27 25.16
C LYS A 41 -24.47 1.59 24.49
N HIS A 42 -25.37 2.55 24.33
CA HIS A 42 -25.00 3.89 23.87
C HIS A 42 -24.01 4.56 24.83
N ALA A 43 -24.23 4.43 26.13
CA ALA A 43 -23.32 4.97 27.14
C ALA A 43 -21.93 4.29 27.04
N TYR A 44 -21.88 2.97 26.86
CA TYR A 44 -20.65 2.23 26.70
C TYR A 44 -19.88 2.63 25.43
N ILE A 45 -20.55 2.71 24.27
CA ILE A 45 -19.94 3.17 23.01
C ILE A 45 -19.39 4.60 23.16
N ASN A 46 -20.12 5.49 23.80
CA ASN A 46 -19.68 6.87 24.05
C ASN A 46 -18.43 6.91 24.93
N VAL A 47 -18.32 6.05 25.94
CA VAL A 47 -17.11 5.94 26.78
C VAL A 47 -15.91 5.48 25.95
N ILE A 48 -16.08 4.47 25.09
CA ILE A 48 -15.01 4.00 24.18
C ILE A 48 -14.55 5.15 23.28
N ILE A 49 -15.48 5.84 22.60
CA ILE A 49 -15.14 6.93 21.69
C ILE A 49 -14.46 8.08 22.44
N SER A 50 -14.97 8.46 23.61
CA SER A 50 -14.37 9.50 24.43
C SER A 50 -12.95 9.14 24.88
N THR A 51 -12.70 7.86 25.17
CA THR A 51 -11.37 7.37 25.52
C THR A 51 -10.41 7.46 24.33
N ILE A 52 -10.83 7.07 23.14
CA ILE A 52 -10.02 7.20 21.92
C ILE A 52 -9.63 8.66 21.66
N ILE A 53 -10.59 9.58 21.84
CA ILE A 53 -10.37 11.02 21.68
C ILE A 53 -9.41 11.55 22.74
N SER A 54 -9.63 11.24 24.01
CA SER A 54 -8.82 11.74 25.14
C SER A 54 -7.38 11.22 25.09
N THR A 55 -7.18 10.02 24.54
CA THR A 55 -5.84 9.43 24.31
C THR A 55 -5.16 9.91 23.03
N LYS A 56 -5.78 10.84 22.27
CA LYS A 56 -5.28 11.38 21.00
C LYS A 56 -5.03 10.31 19.92
N ARG A 57 -5.82 9.23 19.92
CA ARG A 57 -5.69 8.12 18.98
C ARG A 57 -6.80 8.07 17.93
N SER A 58 -7.48 9.19 17.71
CA SER A 58 -8.61 9.28 16.78
C SER A 58 -8.19 8.99 15.34
N ASP A 59 -7.05 9.54 14.90
CA ASP A 59 -6.56 9.39 13.54
C ASP A 59 -6.15 7.93 13.28
N ASP A 60 -5.41 7.32 14.20
CA ASP A 60 -5.03 5.90 14.11
C ASP A 60 -6.26 5.00 14.04
N PHE A 61 -7.29 5.29 14.84
CA PHE A 61 -8.52 4.53 14.85
C PHE A 61 -9.30 4.68 13.53
N ILE A 62 -9.37 5.89 12.96
CA ILE A 62 -10.01 6.14 11.66
C ILE A 62 -9.27 5.40 10.55
N ILE A 63 -7.94 5.48 10.52
CA ILE A 63 -7.10 4.75 9.58
C ILE A 63 -7.34 3.24 9.68
N ALA A 64 -7.35 2.69 10.90
CA ALA A 64 -7.62 1.28 11.16
C ALA A 64 -9.00 0.84 10.63
N MET A 65 -10.03 1.69 10.80
CA MET A 65 -11.37 1.45 10.27
C MET A 65 -11.42 1.50 8.74
N CYS A 66 -10.72 2.45 8.12
CA CYS A 66 -10.62 2.55 6.66
C CYS A 66 -9.92 1.31 6.08
N ASN A 67 -8.81 0.89 6.67
CA ASN A 67 -8.07 -0.31 6.26
C ASN A 67 -8.95 -1.57 6.39
N LEU A 68 -9.72 -1.70 7.46
CA LEU A 68 -10.65 -2.81 7.61
C LEU A 68 -11.72 -2.82 6.53
N ILE A 69 -12.32 -1.66 6.22
CA ILE A 69 -13.32 -1.53 5.14
C ILE A 69 -12.70 -1.94 3.81
N GLN A 70 -11.50 -1.45 3.50
CA GLN A 70 -10.78 -1.77 2.27
C GLN A 70 -10.52 -3.28 2.15
N ARG A 71 -10.00 -3.91 3.20
CA ARG A 71 -9.71 -5.37 3.23
C ARG A 71 -10.95 -6.24 3.10
N LEU A 72 -12.11 -5.77 3.58
CA LEU A 72 -13.38 -6.49 3.46
C LEU A 72 -14.12 -6.18 2.15
N THR A 73 -13.81 -5.07 1.48
CA THR A 73 -14.45 -4.68 0.21
C THR A 73 -13.69 -5.23 -0.99
N ILE A 74 -12.34 -5.20 -0.93
CA ILE A 74 -11.46 -5.65 -1.99
C ILE A 74 -10.79 -6.94 -1.52
N ASP A 75 -11.23 -8.06 -2.06
CA ASP A 75 -10.72 -9.38 -1.65
C ASP A 75 -9.35 -9.67 -2.27
N SER A 76 -9.16 -9.29 -3.52
CA SER A 76 -7.89 -9.40 -4.25
C SER A 76 -7.74 -8.25 -5.23
N LEU A 77 -6.52 -7.74 -5.34
CA LEU A 77 -6.14 -6.70 -6.29
C LEU A 77 -5.31 -7.34 -7.40
N HIS A 78 -5.74 -7.20 -8.65
CA HIS A 78 -5.02 -7.68 -9.81
C HIS A 78 -4.41 -6.50 -10.57
N ILE A 79 -3.09 -6.47 -10.71
CA ILE A 79 -2.34 -5.44 -11.43
C ILE A 79 -1.99 -5.96 -12.81
N VAL A 80 -2.32 -5.20 -13.84
CA VAL A 80 -2.12 -5.61 -15.25
C VAL A 80 -0.74 -5.26 -15.81
N GLY A 81 0.18 -4.80 -14.98
CA GLY A 81 1.58 -4.55 -15.33
C GLY A 81 1.89 -3.12 -15.75
N ASP A 82 3.12 -2.95 -16.28
CA ASP A 82 3.73 -1.69 -16.67
C ASP A 82 3.78 -0.64 -15.54
N ILE A 83 4.05 -1.10 -14.30
CA ILE A 83 4.27 -0.24 -13.14
C ILE A 83 5.53 0.62 -13.38
N TYR A 84 6.54 0.03 -14.01
CA TYR A 84 7.83 0.67 -14.31
C TYR A 84 7.90 1.27 -15.71
N ASP A 85 6.77 1.73 -16.28
CA ASP A 85 6.84 2.37 -17.61
C ASP A 85 7.57 3.75 -17.51
N ARG A 86 6.96 4.85 -17.77
CA ARG A 86 7.63 6.16 -17.91
C ARG A 86 7.33 7.09 -16.76
N GLY A 87 6.32 6.79 -15.97
CA GLY A 87 5.88 7.62 -14.84
C GLY A 87 6.82 7.53 -13.64
N PRO A 88 6.85 8.58 -12.83
CA PRO A 88 7.59 8.57 -11.57
C PRO A 88 6.87 7.75 -10.49
N GLY A 89 7.62 7.32 -9.47
CA GLY A 89 7.04 6.72 -8.26
C GLY A 89 6.71 5.24 -8.34
N ALA A 90 7.23 4.49 -9.32
CA ALA A 90 7.05 3.05 -9.42
C ALA A 90 7.45 2.32 -8.12
N HIS A 91 8.54 2.74 -7.47
CA HIS A 91 8.98 2.22 -6.17
C HIS A 91 7.93 2.43 -5.07
N ILE A 92 7.28 3.59 -5.03
CA ILE A 92 6.22 3.90 -4.05
C ILE A 92 5.00 2.98 -4.26
N ILE A 93 4.65 2.73 -5.52
CA ILE A 93 3.57 1.80 -5.88
C ILE A 93 3.93 0.38 -5.41
N MET A 94 5.15 -0.07 -5.68
CA MET A 94 5.61 -1.41 -5.29
C MET A 94 5.64 -1.57 -3.76
N ASP A 95 6.15 -0.60 -3.02
CA ASP A 95 6.14 -0.62 -1.56
C ASP A 95 4.70 -0.70 -1.03
N THR A 96 3.79 0.11 -1.59
CA THR A 96 2.37 0.07 -1.22
C THR A 96 1.73 -1.30 -1.51
N LEU A 97 2.07 -1.92 -2.65
CA LEU A 97 1.58 -3.25 -3.01
C LEU A 97 2.14 -4.34 -2.11
N CYS A 98 3.42 -4.26 -1.72
CA CYS A 98 4.03 -5.21 -0.79
C CYS A 98 3.33 -5.23 0.57
N ASP A 99 2.80 -4.10 1.02
CA ASP A 99 2.01 -3.99 2.24
C ASP A 99 0.52 -4.34 2.04
N TYR A 100 0.08 -4.56 0.80
CA TYR A 100 -1.31 -4.87 0.52
C TYR A 100 -1.64 -6.32 0.91
N HIS A 101 -2.83 -6.54 1.45
CA HIS A 101 -3.20 -7.83 2.06
C HIS A 101 -3.32 -9.00 1.10
N ASN A 102 -3.62 -8.77 -0.18
CA ASN A 102 -3.73 -9.81 -1.21
C ASN A 102 -3.69 -9.17 -2.60
N PHE A 103 -2.63 -9.40 -3.34
CA PHE A 103 -2.49 -8.91 -4.72
C PHE A 103 -1.70 -9.90 -5.57
N ASP A 104 -1.88 -9.79 -6.86
CA ASP A 104 -1.06 -10.43 -7.89
C ASP A 104 -0.75 -9.45 -9.02
N ILE A 105 0.36 -9.67 -9.71
CA ILE A 105 0.83 -8.82 -10.81
C ILE A 105 1.01 -9.66 -12.05
N GLN A 106 0.43 -9.20 -13.15
CA GLN A 106 0.82 -9.62 -14.49
C GLN A 106 1.88 -8.64 -15.00
N TRP A 107 2.98 -9.14 -15.55
CA TRP A 107 4.11 -8.29 -15.93
C TRP A 107 3.90 -7.64 -17.28
N GLY A 108 4.11 -6.32 -17.34
CA GLY A 108 4.28 -5.60 -18.59
C GLY A 108 5.71 -5.74 -19.13
N ASN A 109 5.94 -5.26 -20.35
CA ASN A 109 7.27 -5.32 -20.95
C ASN A 109 8.31 -4.46 -20.22
N HIS A 110 7.90 -3.34 -19.64
CA HIS A 110 8.77 -2.51 -18.82
C HIS A 110 9.14 -3.19 -17.50
N ASP A 111 8.19 -3.85 -16.86
CA ASP A 111 8.44 -4.60 -15.62
C ASP A 111 9.47 -5.71 -15.83
N ILE A 112 9.39 -6.44 -16.96
CA ILE A 112 10.36 -7.48 -17.31
C ILE A 112 11.77 -6.91 -17.48
N LEU A 113 11.91 -5.73 -18.08
CA LEU A 113 13.22 -5.05 -18.20
C LEU A 113 13.80 -4.71 -16.83
N TRP A 114 12.98 -4.22 -15.91
CA TRP A 114 13.40 -3.92 -14.54
C TRP A 114 13.75 -5.18 -13.75
N MET A 115 13.00 -6.28 -13.91
CA MET A 115 13.32 -7.58 -13.33
C MET A 115 14.65 -8.12 -13.85
N GLY A 116 14.88 -8.01 -15.15
CA GLY A 116 16.15 -8.38 -15.78
C GLY A 116 17.32 -7.53 -15.26
N ALA A 117 17.13 -6.24 -15.10
CA ALA A 117 18.13 -5.35 -14.52
C ALA A 117 18.43 -5.71 -13.06
N ALA A 118 17.41 -5.95 -12.25
CA ALA A 118 17.56 -6.39 -10.85
C ALA A 118 18.26 -7.75 -10.73
N SER A 119 18.16 -8.61 -11.76
CA SER A 119 18.88 -9.89 -11.85
C SER A 119 20.33 -9.76 -12.32
N GLY A 120 20.80 -8.53 -12.61
CA GLY A 120 22.18 -8.28 -13.06
C GLY A 120 22.40 -8.47 -14.56
N ASN A 121 21.36 -8.43 -15.38
CA ASN A 121 21.51 -8.48 -16.84
C ASN A 121 21.93 -7.12 -17.39
N ASP A 122 23.15 -7.01 -17.92
CA ASP A 122 23.75 -5.75 -18.40
C ASP A 122 22.90 -5.06 -19.47
N ALA A 123 22.33 -5.81 -20.41
CA ALA A 123 21.49 -5.25 -21.46
C ALA A 123 20.19 -4.64 -20.90
N CYS A 124 19.60 -5.27 -19.89
CA CYS A 124 18.43 -4.75 -19.20
C CYS A 124 18.78 -3.51 -18.36
N ILE A 125 19.93 -3.54 -17.64
CA ILE A 125 20.43 -2.38 -16.89
C ILE A 125 20.63 -1.17 -17.81
N ALA A 126 21.32 -1.35 -18.92
CA ALA A 126 21.54 -0.28 -19.90
C ALA A 126 20.23 0.28 -20.47
N ASN A 127 19.24 -0.58 -20.74
CA ASN A 127 17.94 -0.15 -21.23
C ASN A 127 17.13 0.60 -20.16
N VAL A 128 17.12 0.12 -18.92
CA VAL A 128 16.43 0.80 -17.80
C VAL A 128 17.01 2.21 -17.60
N ILE A 129 18.33 2.34 -17.52
CA ILE A 129 19.00 3.63 -17.38
C ILE A 129 18.67 4.55 -18.57
N ARG A 130 18.80 4.05 -19.80
CA ARG A 130 18.49 4.81 -21.02
C ARG A 130 17.03 5.31 -21.02
N MET A 131 16.08 4.48 -20.63
CA MET A 131 14.67 4.86 -20.56
C MET A 131 14.43 5.88 -19.47
N SER A 132 15.00 5.69 -18.28
CA SER A 132 14.88 6.63 -17.16
C SER A 132 15.44 8.01 -17.51
N MET A 133 16.58 8.09 -18.21
CA MET A 133 17.14 9.34 -18.73
C MET A 133 16.22 9.98 -19.77
N ARG A 134 15.72 9.20 -20.73
CA ARG A 134 14.90 9.71 -21.84
C ARG A 134 13.60 10.36 -21.35
N TYR A 135 13.02 9.83 -20.31
CA TYR A 135 11.74 10.28 -19.76
C TYR A 135 11.87 11.07 -18.45
N ALA A 136 13.09 11.49 -18.11
CA ALA A 136 13.39 12.27 -16.91
C ALA A 136 12.89 11.62 -15.60
N ASN A 137 12.99 10.29 -15.51
CA ASN A 137 12.54 9.49 -14.38
C ASN A 137 13.71 8.90 -13.57
N LEU A 138 14.81 9.67 -13.42
CA LEU A 138 15.98 9.22 -12.67
C LEU A 138 15.70 9.10 -11.17
N ALA A 139 14.75 9.87 -10.64
CA ALA A 139 14.37 9.81 -9.23
C ALA A 139 13.94 8.41 -8.77
N THR A 140 13.36 7.60 -9.66
CA THR A 140 13.04 6.20 -9.32
C THR A 140 14.32 5.39 -9.05
N LEU A 141 15.41 5.63 -9.81
CA LEU A 141 16.70 4.94 -9.60
C LEU A 141 17.44 5.52 -8.39
N GLU A 142 17.55 6.84 -8.29
CA GLU A 142 18.38 7.52 -7.29
C GLU A 142 17.70 7.56 -5.93
N ASP A 143 16.50 8.12 -5.84
CA ASP A 143 15.78 8.28 -4.59
C ASP A 143 15.06 6.99 -4.17
N GLY A 144 14.49 6.25 -5.13
CA GLY A 144 13.74 5.04 -4.87
C GLY A 144 14.62 3.84 -4.52
N TYR A 145 15.70 3.63 -5.28
CA TYR A 145 16.56 2.44 -5.12
C TYR A 145 17.98 2.77 -4.68
N GLY A 146 18.33 4.03 -4.44
CA GLY A 146 19.65 4.45 -3.97
C GLY A 146 20.77 4.21 -4.99
N ILE A 147 20.47 4.15 -6.28
CA ILE A 147 21.45 3.89 -7.33
C ILE A 147 22.14 5.20 -7.69
N ASN A 148 23.44 5.30 -7.39
CA ASN A 148 24.21 6.50 -7.72
C ASN A 148 24.60 6.53 -9.20
N LEU A 149 24.07 7.49 -9.95
CA LEU A 149 24.33 7.68 -11.38
C LEU A 149 25.48 8.68 -11.66
N LEU A 150 26.09 9.28 -10.65
CA LEU A 150 27.19 10.23 -10.82
C LEU A 150 28.39 9.62 -11.57
N PRO A 151 28.84 8.37 -11.32
CA PRO A 151 29.93 7.77 -12.08
C PRO A 151 29.63 7.67 -13.59
N LEU A 152 28.37 7.37 -13.95
CA LEU A 152 27.94 7.32 -15.34
C LEU A 152 27.95 8.72 -15.98
N ALA A 153 27.48 9.73 -15.25
CA ALA A 153 27.50 11.13 -15.72
C ALA A 153 28.94 11.62 -15.93
N THR A 154 29.85 11.34 -14.99
CA THR A 154 31.28 11.69 -15.12
C THR A 154 31.91 11.00 -16.32
N PHE A 155 31.70 9.71 -16.49
CA PHE A 155 32.19 8.96 -17.65
C PHE A 155 31.68 9.54 -18.98
N ALA A 156 30.41 9.91 -19.04
CA ALA A 156 29.80 10.50 -20.24
C ALA A 156 30.44 11.87 -20.56
N MET A 157 30.68 12.70 -19.57
CA MET A 157 31.37 13.99 -19.75
C MET A 157 32.82 13.81 -20.24
N ASP A 158 33.57 12.89 -19.65
CA ASP A 158 34.96 12.63 -20.01
C ASP A 158 35.11 12.05 -21.43
N THR A 159 34.08 11.34 -21.91
CA THR A 159 34.16 10.60 -23.18
C THR A 159 33.54 11.37 -24.33
N TYR A 160 32.47 12.14 -24.11
CA TYR A 160 31.64 12.74 -25.18
C TYR A 160 31.50 14.28 -25.12
N ALA A 161 32.05 14.97 -24.14
CA ALA A 161 31.97 16.43 -24.00
C ALA A 161 33.12 17.16 -24.67
#